data_413e71e372ec5fb89c2995f25e784157
#
_entry.id   413e71e372ec5fb89c2995f25e784157
#
_cell.length_a   1.000
_cell.length_b   1.000
_cell.length_c   1.000
_cell.angle_alpha   90.00
_cell.angle_beta   90.00
_cell.angle_gamma   90.00
#
_symmetry.space_group_name_H-M   'P 1'
#
loop_
_entity.id
_entity.type
_entity.pdbx_description
1 polymer ?
#
loop_
_entity_poly.entity_id
_entity_poly.type
_entity_poly.pdbx_seq_one_letter_code
_entity_poly.pdbx_strand_id
1 'polypeptide(L)'
;MKIKSIVLATFFVAIALPCVAKKDKKVETDKEDVHVNVILFSGDTINGYLRSDFKTGLKNMFSKSGTINQYINVGEQPRGGETRRLSASEVKEYHFLEPTEGYPEGARTISERINSPVPFKPHASVRGFAYVKDTRECGTILWWRVWKSYGGRNTQYRLVTAVGVKLKGAKAAYPLIVDGSIEMWGIMNYLKRKYPELYQYINEYYFKGKDGKAHRRELLDNPSTFMVLYEDFLKNHEPLSDPDEELEAQK
;
A
#
# COMPACT_ATOMS: atom_id res chain seq x y z
N MET A 1 -78.62 50.62 -10.92
CA MET A 1 -78.33 49.48 -10.07
C MET A 1 -76.85 49.12 -10.19
N LYS A 2 -76.05 49.38 -9.15
CA LYS A 2 -74.61 49.16 -9.16
C LYS A 2 -74.34 47.94 -8.26
N ILE A 3 -73.87 46.85 -8.88
CA ILE A 3 -73.44 45.62 -8.16
C ILE A 3 -71.98 45.79 -7.77
N LYS A 4 -71.72 45.81 -6.53
CA LYS A 4 -70.35 45.85 -5.97
C LYS A 4 -69.80 44.42 -5.91
N SER A 5 -68.75 44.17 -6.67
CA SER A 5 -68.02 42.96 -6.60
C SER A 5 -67.08 42.93 -5.35
N ILE A 6 -67.29 41.97 -4.50
CA ILE A 6 -66.47 41.71 -3.35
C ILE A 6 -65.35 40.74 -3.82
N VAL A 7 -64.12 41.23 -3.81
CA VAL A 7 -62.94 40.39 -4.08
C VAL A 7 -62.51 39.76 -2.74
N LEU A 8 -62.66 38.46 -2.67
CA LEU A 8 -62.24 37.65 -1.54
C LEU A 8 -60.75 37.29 -1.73
N ALA A 9 -59.89 37.96 -0.98
CA ALA A 9 -58.48 37.68 -0.98
C ALA A 9 -58.21 36.48 -0.01
N THR A 10 -57.95 35.32 -0.62
CA THR A 10 -57.50 34.12 0.10
C THR A 10 -56.02 34.21 0.38
N PHE A 11 -55.64 34.44 1.65
CA PHE A 11 -54.27 34.37 2.11
C PHE A 11 -53.86 32.90 2.21
N PHE A 12 -52.99 32.44 1.28
CA PHE A 12 -52.25 31.18 1.45
C PHE A 12 -51.07 31.41 2.40
N VAL A 13 -51.22 30.99 3.62
CA VAL A 13 -50.10 30.86 4.56
C VAL A 13 -49.36 29.59 4.21
N ALA A 14 -48.26 29.72 3.49
CA ALA A 14 -47.30 28.63 3.27
C ALA A 14 -46.54 28.39 4.58
N ILE A 15 -46.92 27.36 5.32
CA ILE A 15 -46.17 26.85 6.44
C ILE A 15 -44.97 26.12 5.87
N ALA A 16 -43.80 26.82 5.80
CA ALA A 16 -42.52 26.21 5.54
C ALA A 16 -42.12 25.30 6.73
N LEU A 17 -42.44 24.03 6.64
CA LEU A 17 -41.86 23.03 7.52
C LEU A 17 -40.34 22.97 7.23
N PRO A 18 -39.48 23.20 8.24
CA PRO A 18 -38.07 22.94 8.09
C PRO A 18 -37.90 21.43 7.91
N CYS A 19 -37.60 21.02 6.67
CA CYS A 19 -37.12 19.68 6.39
C CYS A 19 -35.76 19.54 7.07
N VAL A 20 -35.75 19.16 8.34
CA VAL A 20 -34.56 18.72 9.03
C VAL A 20 -34.16 17.40 8.37
N ALA A 21 -33.34 17.51 7.32
CA ALA A 21 -32.64 16.36 6.78
C ALA A 21 -31.83 15.76 7.95
N LYS A 22 -32.38 14.73 8.57
CA LYS A 22 -31.59 13.83 9.42
C LYS A 22 -30.43 13.41 8.54
N LYS A 23 -29.23 13.96 8.81
CA LYS A 23 -27.99 13.39 8.36
C LYS A 23 -28.00 11.98 8.89
N ASP A 24 -28.36 11.03 8.02
CA ASP A 24 -28.13 9.63 8.31
C ASP A 24 -26.66 9.53 8.70
N LYS A 25 -26.42 9.34 9.99
CA LYS A 25 -25.13 8.87 10.48
C LYS A 25 -24.94 7.57 9.69
N LYS A 26 -24.06 7.64 8.68
CA LYS A 26 -23.51 6.45 8.04
C LYS A 26 -23.12 5.56 9.21
N VAL A 27 -23.87 4.50 9.44
CA VAL A 27 -23.49 3.46 10.39
C VAL A 27 -22.14 3.00 9.84
N GLU A 28 -21.05 3.44 10.49
CA GLU A 28 -19.75 2.84 10.28
C GLU A 28 -20.02 1.37 10.63
N THR A 29 -20.12 0.54 9.60
CA THR A 29 -20.11 -0.91 9.77
C THR A 29 -18.87 -1.19 10.59
N ASP A 30 -19.09 -1.63 11.83
CA ASP A 30 -18.05 -2.03 12.76
C ASP A 30 -17.15 -3.00 12.00
N LYS A 31 -15.99 -2.54 11.57
CA LYS A 31 -14.99 -3.42 10.96
C LYS A 31 -14.58 -4.37 12.06
N GLU A 32 -14.86 -5.64 11.82
CA GLU A 32 -14.49 -6.68 12.78
C GLU A 32 -12.97 -6.66 12.95
N ASP A 33 -12.53 -6.70 14.20
CA ASP A 33 -11.13 -6.85 14.53
C ASP A 33 -10.67 -8.24 14.02
N VAL A 34 -9.56 -8.30 13.31
CA VAL A 34 -9.09 -9.51 12.65
C VAL A 34 -8.11 -10.25 13.56
N HIS A 35 -8.33 -11.54 13.76
CA HIS A 35 -7.46 -12.38 14.57
C HIS A 35 -6.13 -12.63 13.88
N VAL A 36 -5.03 -12.33 14.57
CA VAL A 36 -3.66 -12.42 14.03
C VAL A 36 -2.68 -13.06 15.01
N ASN A 37 -1.69 -13.69 14.46
CA ASN A 37 -0.49 -14.14 15.17
C ASN A 37 0.68 -13.25 14.77
N VAL A 38 1.24 -12.48 15.69
CA VAL A 38 2.32 -11.51 15.47
C VAL A 38 3.63 -12.08 16.02
N ILE A 39 4.64 -12.16 15.19
CA ILE A 39 5.99 -12.62 15.52
C ILE A 39 6.91 -11.39 15.59
N LEU A 40 7.55 -11.18 16.73
CA LEU A 40 8.49 -10.10 16.95
C LEU A 40 9.91 -10.47 16.48
N PHE A 41 10.76 -9.47 16.25
CA PHE A 41 12.18 -9.70 15.99
C PHE A 41 12.92 -10.32 17.20
N SER A 42 12.40 -10.16 18.43
CA SER A 42 12.90 -10.85 19.62
C SER A 42 12.68 -12.36 19.60
N GLY A 43 11.80 -12.87 18.74
CA GLY A 43 11.33 -14.25 18.71
C GLY A 43 10.02 -14.48 19.46
N ASP A 44 9.57 -13.49 20.24
CA ASP A 44 8.29 -13.57 20.95
C ASP A 44 7.11 -13.57 19.98
N THR A 45 6.03 -14.21 20.41
CA THR A 45 4.79 -14.32 19.65
C THR A 45 3.62 -13.72 20.44
N ILE A 46 2.80 -12.93 19.77
CA ILE A 46 1.61 -12.29 20.34
C ILE A 46 0.40 -12.75 19.52
N ASN A 47 -0.52 -13.49 20.15
CA ASN A 47 -1.84 -13.76 19.59
C ASN A 47 -2.79 -12.62 20.02
N GLY A 48 -3.54 -12.08 19.06
CA GLY A 48 -4.45 -10.99 19.34
C GLY A 48 -5.25 -10.55 18.13
N TYR A 49 -5.88 -9.41 18.26
CA TYR A 49 -6.79 -8.86 17.26
C TYR A 49 -6.23 -7.57 16.68
N LEU A 50 -5.98 -7.58 15.36
CA LEU A 50 -5.54 -6.40 14.62
C LEU A 50 -6.68 -5.39 14.58
N ARG A 51 -6.49 -4.24 15.22
CA ARG A 51 -7.48 -3.18 15.25
C ARG A 51 -7.33 -2.25 14.06
N SER A 52 -8.44 -2.04 13.39
CA SER A 52 -8.52 -1.19 12.20
C SER A 52 -8.43 0.32 12.49
N ASP A 53 -7.85 0.72 13.61
CA ASP A 53 -7.62 2.13 13.96
C ASP A 53 -6.64 2.78 12.98
N PHE A 54 -6.98 2.72 11.68
CA PHE A 54 -6.40 3.57 10.64
C PHE A 54 -6.77 5.06 10.79
N LYS A 55 -7.08 5.49 12.01
CA LYS A 55 -6.96 6.89 12.41
C LYS A 55 -5.48 7.21 12.56
N THR A 56 -4.74 6.99 11.48
CA THR A 56 -3.46 7.69 11.31
C THR A 56 -3.83 9.15 11.23
N GLY A 57 -3.78 9.81 12.38
CA GLY A 57 -4.15 11.20 12.49
C GLY A 57 -3.37 12.02 11.47
N LEU A 58 -3.94 13.13 11.02
CA LEU A 58 -3.31 14.12 10.13
C LEU A 58 -1.82 14.40 10.47
N LYS A 59 -1.40 14.24 11.72
CA LYS A 59 0.00 14.35 12.16
C LYS A 59 0.97 13.40 11.43
N ASN A 60 0.53 12.21 11.03
CA ASN A 60 1.36 11.26 10.30
C ASN A 60 1.43 11.58 8.79
N MET A 61 0.49 12.37 8.26
CA MET A 61 0.47 12.78 6.85
C MET A 61 1.61 13.76 6.52
N PHE A 62 2.07 14.53 7.50
CA PHE A 62 3.12 15.55 7.33
C PHE A 62 4.50 15.06 7.78
N SER A 63 4.62 13.89 8.41
CA SER A 63 5.92 13.32 8.73
C SER A 63 6.59 12.79 7.47
N LYS A 64 7.89 12.99 7.31
CA LYS A 64 8.69 12.48 6.17
C LYS A 64 8.64 10.93 6.07
N SER A 65 8.19 10.25 7.10
CA SER A 65 8.03 8.81 7.23
C SER A 65 6.57 8.34 7.11
N GLY A 66 5.60 9.25 6.97
CA GLY A 66 4.16 8.97 7.09
C GLY A 66 3.48 8.40 5.84
N THR A 67 4.23 8.07 4.81
CA THR A 67 3.65 7.56 3.56
C THR A 67 3.29 6.08 3.61
N ILE A 68 3.84 5.31 4.56
CA ILE A 68 3.67 3.85 4.66
C ILE A 68 3.22 3.51 6.08
N ASN A 69 2.39 2.46 6.21
CA ASN A 69 1.98 1.99 7.53
C ASN A 69 3.17 1.39 8.30
N GLN A 70 3.57 2.06 9.37
CA GLN A 70 4.71 1.69 10.22
C GLN A 70 4.31 1.08 11.56
N TYR A 71 3.03 1.09 11.87
CA TYR A 71 2.52 0.63 13.16
C TYR A 71 1.28 -0.22 12.97
N ILE A 72 1.12 -1.21 13.81
CA ILE A 72 -0.11 -1.96 14.00
C ILE A 72 -0.57 -1.82 15.45
N ASN A 73 -1.87 -1.86 15.66
CA ASN A 73 -2.46 -1.93 16.98
C ASN A 73 -3.03 -3.33 17.18
N VAL A 74 -2.59 -4.02 18.22
CA VAL A 74 -3.03 -5.38 18.53
C VAL A 74 -3.69 -5.37 19.90
N GLY A 75 -4.95 -5.79 19.97
CA GLY A 75 -5.71 -5.95 21.20
C GLY A 75 -5.73 -7.39 21.66
N GLU A 76 -5.82 -7.63 22.95
CA GLU A 76 -5.92 -9.00 23.52
C GLU A 76 -7.29 -9.64 23.28
N GLN A 77 -8.33 -8.83 23.10
CA GLN A 77 -9.71 -9.27 22.91
C GLN A 77 -10.33 -8.61 21.67
N PRO A 78 -11.27 -9.27 20.97
CA PRO A 78 -12.08 -8.60 19.98
C PRO A 78 -12.93 -7.52 20.67
N ARG A 79 -12.96 -6.30 20.15
CA ARG A 79 -13.79 -5.19 20.63
C ARG A 79 -13.58 -4.85 22.11
N GLY A 80 -12.50 -4.17 22.43
CA GLY A 80 -12.20 -3.67 23.79
C GLY A 80 -10.89 -4.21 24.34
N GLY A 81 -10.64 -4.01 25.63
CA GLY A 81 -9.40 -4.38 26.29
C GLY A 81 -8.20 -3.50 25.94
N GLU A 82 -7.07 -3.83 26.50
CA GLU A 82 -5.82 -3.13 26.25
C GLU A 82 -5.36 -3.32 24.80
N THR A 83 -4.78 -2.28 24.25
CA THR A 83 -4.26 -2.29 22.89
C THR A 83 -2.78 -1.93 22.92
N ARG A 84 -1.96 -2.84 22.42
CA ARG A 84 -0.53 -2.62 22.26
C ARG A 84 -0.25 -2.10 20.85
N ARG A 85 0.42 -0.96 20.78
CA ARG A 85 0.92 -0.42 19.52
C ARG A 85 2.31 -0.97 19.25
N LEU A 86 2.49 -1.63 18.11
CA LEU A 86 3.72 -2.25 17.68
C LEU A 86 4.24 -1.58 16.40
N SER A 87 5.52 -1.28 16.38
CA SER A 87 6.17 -0.69 15.21
C SER A 87 6.69 -1.77 14.26
N ALA A 88 6.87 -1.40 13.00
CA ALA A 88 7.50 -2.28 12.01
C ALA A 88 8.99 -2.61 12.34
N SER A 89 9.63 -1.90 13.27
CA SER A 89 10.95 -2.25 13.79
C SER A 89 10.93 -3.30 14.90
N GLU A 90 9.80 -3.52 15.55
CA GLU A 90 9.60 -4.54 16.58
C GLU A 90 9.05 -5.83 16.00
N VAL A 91 8.12 -5.70 15.03
CA VAL A 91 7.42 -6.84 14.40
C VAL A 91 8.22 -7.36 13.22
N LYS A 92 8.49 -8.66 13.20
CA LYS A 92 9.08 -9.36 12.05
C LYS A 92 8.02 -9.65 10.99
N GLU A 93 6.92 -10.27 11.42
CA GLU A 93 5.80 -10.63 10.55
C GLU A 93 4.53 -10.87 11.37
N TYR A 94 3.38 -10.90 10.70
CA TYR A 94 2.15 -11.40 11.28
C TYR A 94 1.31 -12.17 10.26
N HIS A 95 0.53 -13.13 10.76
CA HIS A 95 -0.31 -14.01 9.98
C HIS A 95 -1.78 -13.82 10.36
N PHE A 96 -2.65 -13.78 9.36
CA PHE A 96 -4.09 -13.77 9.57
C PHE A 96 -4.54 -15.18 9.93
N LEU A 97 -5.20 -15.34 11.08
CA LEU A 97 -5.71 -16.63 11.55
C LEU A 97 -7.12 -16.93 10.99
N GLU A 98 -7.75 -15.92 10.43
CA GLU A 98 -9.08 -15.99 9.81
C GLU A 98 -9.06 -15.27 8.45
N PRO A 99 -9.86 -15.72 7.47
CA PRO A 99 -9.98 -14.99 6.22
C PRO A 99 -10.66 -13.63 6.47
N THR A 100 -10.15 -12.59 5.85
CA THR A 100 -10.72 -11.24 5.91
C THR A 100 -10.76 -10.62 4.51
N GLU A 101 -11.48 -9.51 4.36
CA GLU A 101 -11.60 -8.83 3.08
C GLU A 101 -10.22 -8.53 2.47
N GLY A 102 -9.92 -9.20 1.35
CA GLY A 102 -8.66 -9.05 0.61
C GLY A 102 -7.50 -9.92 1.09
N TYR A 103 -7.67 -10.70 2.19
CA TYR A 103 -6.62 -11.57 2.74
C TYR A 103 -7.19 -12.94 3.08
N PRO A 104 -6.69 -14.05 2.49
CA PRO A 104 -7.08 -15.40 2.88
C PRO A 104 -6.55 -15.74 4.28
N GLU A 105 -7.09 -16.81 4.88
CA GLU A 105 -6.51 -17.41 6.07
C GLU A 105 -5.04 -17.79 5.82
N GLY A 106 -4.20 -17.59 6.82
CA GLY A 106 -2.75 -17.81 6.71
C GLY A 106 -2.01 -16.73 5.90
N ALA A 107 -2.72 -15.71 5.40
CA ALA A 107 -2.08 -14.60 4.71
C ALA A 107 -0.98 -13.97 5.57
N ARG A 108 0.20 -13.78 4.97
CA ARG A 108 1.41 -13.34 5.66
C ARG A 108 1.72 -11.89 5.34
N THR A 109 1.90 -11.09 6.35
CA THR A 109 2.41 -9.72 6.25
C THR A 109 3.75 -9.61 6.95
N ILE A 110 4.73 -9.04 6.28
CA ILE A 110 6.09 -8.88 6.80
C ILE A 110 6.43 -7.43 7.04
N SER A 111 7.36 -7.20 7.96
CA SER A 111 8.00 -5.91 8.12
C SER A 111 9.18 -5.82 7.16
N GLU A 112 9.10 -4.92 6.18
CA GLU A 112 10.12 -4.78 5.16
C GLU A 112 10.55 -3.31 4.99
N ARG A 113 11.78 -3.09 4.54
CA ARG A 113 12.19 -1.78 4.04
C ARG A 113 11.57 -1.57 2.67
N ILE A 114 10.85 -0.47 2.52
CA ILE A 114 10.12 -0.12 1.31
C ILE A 114 10.72 1.19 0.79
N ASN A 115 11.15 1.18 -0.47
CA ASN A 115 11.57 2.40 -1.13
C ASN A 115 10.36 3.31 -1.29
N SER A 116 10.39 4.45 -0.63
CA SER A 116 9.35 5.46 -0.77
C SER A 116 9.85 6.50 -1.76
N PRO A 117 9.20 6.69 -2.90
CA PRO A 117 9.52 7.75 -3.83
C PRO A 117 9.11 9.10 -3.24
N VAL A 118 9.94 9.61 -2.32
CA VAL A 118 9.79 11.00 -1.87
C VAL A 118 10.48 11.88 -2.91
N PRO A 119 9.82 12.90 -3.44
CA PRO A 119 10.48 13.91 -4.28
C PRO A 119 11.79 14.37 -3.61
N PHE A 120 12.88 14.41 -4.34
CA PHE A 120 14.23 14.76 -3.88
C PHE A 120 14.98 13.73 -3.01
N LYS A 121 14.39 12.57 -2.66
CA LYS A 121 15.08 11.47 -1.99
C LYS A 121 14.71 10.13 -2.61
N PRO A 122 15.17 9.83 -3.84
CA PRO A 122 14.79 8.64 -4.60
C PRO A 122 15.20 7.31 -3.95
N HIS A 123 16.11 7.36 -2.98
CA HIS A 123 16.65 6.18 -2.30
C HIS A 123 16.20 6.08 -0.83
N ALA A 124 15.31 6.97 -0.38
CA ALA A 124 14.77 6.86 0.96
C ALA A 124 13.97 5.56 1.09
N SER A 125 14.30 4.75 2.07
CA SER A 125 13.51 3.57 2.43
C SER A 125 13.00 3.73 3.84
N VAL A 126 11.77 3.28 4.04
CA VAL A 126 11.09 3.29 5.33
C VAL A 126 10.70 1.86 5.66
N ARG A 127 10.89 1.43 6.89
CA ARG A 127 10.40 0.14 7.34
C ARG A 127 8.90 0.22 7.57
N GLY A 128 8.15 -0.67 6.96
CA GLY A 128 6.70 -0.71 7.05
C GLY A 128 6.16 -2.11 6.81
N PHE A 129 4.84 -2.27 6.89
CA PHE A 129 4.18 -3.56 6.72
C PHE A 129 3.76 -3.76 5.28
N ALA A 130 4.10 -4.95 4.75
CA ALA A 130 3.74 -5.36 3.40
C ALA A 130 3.23 -6.80 3.39
N TYR A 131 2.10 -7.00 2.74
CA TYR A 131 1.52 -8.32 2.50
C TYR A 131 2.31 -9.08 1.43
N VAL A 132 2.66 -10.34 1.71
CA VAL A 132 3.37 -11.23 0.77
C VAL A 132 2.37 -11.82 -0.19
N LYS A 133 2.45 -11.44 -1.46
CA LYS A 133 1.54 -11.92 -2.50
C LYS A 133 2.08 -13.14 -3.25
N ASP A 134 3.37 -13.12 -3.59
CA ASP A 134 4.04 -14.16 -4.33
C ASP A 134 5.52 -14.20 -3.91
N THR A 135 6.08 -15.39 -3.76
CA THR A 135 7.50 -15.57 -3.40
C THR A 135 8.13 -16.58 -4.35
N ARG A 136 9.28 -16.19 -4.94
CA ARG A 136 10.10 -16.99 -5.84
C ARG A 136 11.55 -16.94 -5.40
N GLU A 137 12.41 -17.75 -6.02
CA GLU A 137 13.84 -17.74 -5.71
C GLU A 137 14.51 -16.40 -5.95
N CYS A 138 14.06 -15.67 -6.96
CA CYS A 138 14.61 -14.38 -7.36
C CYS A 138 14.09 -13.20 -6.53
N GLY A 139 13.01 -13.39 -5.73
CA GLY A 139 12.45 -12.31 -4.91
C GLY A 139 11.01 -12.53 -4.46
N THR A 140 10.36 -11.46 -4.05
CA THR A 140 9.00 -11.47 -3.48
C THR A 140 8.17 -10.31 -4.01
N ILE A 141 6.94 -10.58 -4.44
CA ILE A 141 5.94 -9.55 -4.74
C ILE A 141 5.22 -9.19 -3.45
N LEU A 142 5.19 -7.92 -3.14
CA LEU A 142 4.65 -7.35 -1.92
C LEU A 142 3.56 -6.33 -2.23
N TRP A 143 2.53 -6.30 -1.38
CA TRP A 143 1.48 -5.29 -1.38
C TRP A 143 1.53 -4.51 -0.09
N TRP A 144 1.41 -3.17 -0.18
CA TRP A 144 1.32 -2.30 1.01
C TRP A 144 0.41 -1.11 0.76
N ARG A 145 0.05 -0.43 1.82
CA ARG A 145 -0.74 0.80 1.76
C ARG A 145 0.19 2.00 1.82
N VAL A 146 -0.05 2.97 0.98
CA VAL A 146 0.73 4.20 0.90
C VAL A 146 -0.19 5.40 0.74
N TRP A 147 0.16 6.51 1.39
CA TRP A 147 -0.54 7.77 1.19
C TRP A 147 -0.03 8.45 -0.08
N LYS A 148 -0.94 8.75 -0.99
CA LYS A 148 -0.65 9.46 -2.24
C LYS A 148 -1.35 10.81 -2.23
N SER A 149 -0.64 11.87 -2.65
CA SER A 149 -1.20 13.21 -2.80
C SER A 149 -1.80 13.40 -4.19
N TYR A 150 -2.95 14.03 -4.24
CA TYR A 150 -3.65 14.38 -5.47
C TYR A 150 -4.00 15.87 -5.46
N GLY A 151 -3.87 16.53 -6.62
CA GLY A 151 -4.22 17.94 -6.80
C GLY A 151 -3.04 18.89 -6.59
N GLY A 152 -3.25 20.16 -7.04
CA GLY A 152 -2.27 21.24 -6.95
C GLY A 152 -2.49 22.09 -5.69
N ARG A 153 -3.21 23.23 -5.83
CA ARG A 153 -3.42 24.17 -4.70
C ARG A 153 -4.22 23.57 -3.54
N ASN A 154 -5.13 22.62 -3.79
CA ASN A 154 -5.91 21.89 -2.78
C ASN A 154 -5.45 20.43 -2.77
N THR A 155 -4.31 20.16 -2.14
CA THR A 155 -3.77 18.82 -2.05
C THR A 155 -4.66 17.94 -1.18
N GLN A 156 -5.19 16.86 -1.78
CA GLN A 156 -5.87 15.79 -1.06
C GLN A 156 -4.94 14.58 -0.92
N TYR A 157 -4.99 13.93 0.22
CA TYR A 157 -4.26 12.69 0.46
C TYR A 157 -5.22 11.51 0.50
N ARG A 158 -4.90 10.44 -0.21
CA ARG A 158 -5.65 9.19 -0.20
C ARG A 158 -4.74 8.03 0.13
N LEU A 159 -5.27 7.09 0.91
CA LEU A 159 -4.58 5.83 1.18
C LEU A 159 -4.86 4.88 0.01
N VAL A 160 -3.81 4.55 -0.74
CA VAL A 160 -3.90 3.71 -1.93
C VAL A 160 -3.07 2.45 -1.77
N THR A 161 -3.30 1.46 -2.62
CA THR A 161 -2.50 0.25 -2.66
C THR A 161 -1.31 0.44 -3.59
N ALA A 162 -0.14 0.04 -3.11
CA ALA A 162 1.04 -0.13 -3.92
C ALA A 162 1.38 -1.62 -4.03
N VAL A 163 1.85 -2.02 -5.19
CA VAL A 163 2.42 -3.33 -5.46
C VAL A 163 3.86 -3.14 -5.87
N GLY A 164 4.75 -3.95 -5.32
CA GLY A 164 6.16 -3.83 -5.62
C GLY A 164 6.91 -5.14 -5.47
N VAL A 165 8.19 -5.10 -5.73
CA VAL A 165 9.09 -6.25 -5.69
C VAL A 165 10.23 -6.02 -4.72
N LYS A 166 10.53 -7.03 -3.93
CA LYS A 166 11.76 -7.20 -3.17
C LYS A 166 12.61 -8.22 -3.90
N LEU A 167 13.63 -7.80 -4.63
CA LEU A 167 14.57 -8.70 -5.25
C LEU A 167 15.47 -9.35 -4.18
N LYS A 168 15.92 -10.58 -4.43
CA LYS A 168 16.90 -11.27 -3.59
C LYS A 168 18.17 -10.41 -3.49
N GLY A 169 18.70 -10.24 -2.29
CA GLY A 169 19.85 -9.35 -2.04
C GLY A 169 19.54 -7.85 -2.01
N ALA A 170 18.41 -7.38 -2.50
CA ALA A 170 18.07 -5.95 -2.43
C ALA A 170 17.81 -5.49 -0.99
N LYS A 171 18.27 -4.29 -0.62
CA LYS A 171 18.10 -3.71 0.72
C LYS A 171 16.67 -3.21 1.01
N ALA A 172 15.85 -3.03 -0.05
CA ALA A 172 14.47 -2.55 0.07
C ALA A 172 13.58 -3.17 -1.01
N ALA A 173 12.27 -3.20 -0.77
CA ALA A 173 11.26 -3.42 -1.80
C ALA A 173 11.04 -2.14 -2.60
N TYR A 174 10.79 -2.27 -3.89
CA TYR A 174 10.58 -1.16 -4.82
C TYR A 174 9.18 -1.22 -5.42
N PRO A 175 8.45 -0.10 -5.50
CA PRO A 175 7.15 -0.08 -6.13
C PRO A 175 7.26 -0.37 -7.64
N LEU A 176 6.30 -1.13 -8.15
CA LEU A 176 6.05 -1.37 -9.58
C LEU A 176 4.78 -0.63 -10.01
N ILE A 177 3.76 -0.68 -9.18
CA ILE A 177 2.43 -0.12 -9.42
C ILE A 177 1.99 0.62 -8.17
N VAL A 178 1.47 1.83 -8.33
CA VAL A 178 0.86 2.61 -7.26
C VAL A 178 -0.46 3.18 -7.75
N ASP A 179 -1.56 2.83 -7.06
CA ASP A 179 -2.90 3.30 -7.43
C ASP A 179 -3.26 2.99 -8.90
N GLY A 180 -3.00 1.75 -9.35
CA GLY A 180 -3.26 1.33 -10.72
C GLY A 180 -2.36 1.96 -11.80
N SER A 181 -1.33 2.72 -11.41
CA SER A 181 -0.37 3.34 -12.34
C SER A 181 1.01 2.71 -12.19
N ILE A 182 1.72 2.50 -13.29
CA ILE A 182 3.09 1.97 -13.28
C ILE A 182 4.03 3.04 -12.74
N GLU A 183 4.73 2.71 -11.66
CA GLU A 183 5.69 3.59 -10.99
C GLU A 183 7.02 2.87 -10.74
N MET A 184 7.66 2.41 -11.80
CA MET A 184 8.88 1.59 -11.75
C MET A 184 10.18 2.41 -11.59
N TRP A 185 10.10 3.72 -11.45
CA TRP A 185 11.31 4.57 -11.43
C TRP A 185 12.33 4.15 -10.37
N GLY A 186 11.89 3.78 -9.17
CA GLY A 186 12.77 3.36 -8.08
C GLY A 186 13.54 2.09 -8.41
N ILE A 187 12.83 1.03 -8.88
CA ILE A 187 13.46 -0.23 -9.27
C ILE A 187 14.38 -0.05 -10.48
N MET A 188 13.97 0.73 -11.49
CA MET A 188 14.79 0.97 -12.66
C MET A 188 16.10 1.67 -12.32
N ASN A 189 16.08 2.64 -11.40
CA ASN A 189 17.31 3.29 -10.92
C ASN A 189 18.19 2.35 -10.10
N TYR A 190 17.60 1.45 -9.31
CA TYR A 190 18.34 0.42 -8.59
C TYR A 190 19.03 -0.52 -9.58
N LEU A 191 18.30 -1.07 -10.55
CA LEU A 191 18.81 -1.98 -11.55
C LEU A 191 19.90 -1.33 -12.41
N LYS A 192 19.70 -0.11 -12.87
CA LYS A 192 20.69 0.62 -13.68
C LYS A 192 22.06 0.72 -13.01
N ARG A 193 22.09 0.81 -11.65
CA ARG A 193 23.35 0.92 -10.91
C ARG A 193 23.95 -0.41 -10.53
N LYS A 194 23.11 -1.39 -10.16
CA LYS A 194 23.57 -2.68 -9.63
C LYS A 194 23.65 -3.76 -10.72
N TYR A 195 22.73 -3.74 -11.68
CA TYR A 195 22.57 -4.78 -12.70
C TYR A 195 22.25 -4.14 -14.06
N PRO A 196 23.23 -3.48 -14.73
CA PRO A 196 22.99 -2.70 -15.95
C PRO A 196 22.37 -3.52 -17.09
N GLU A 197 22.75 -4.79 -17.25
CA GLU A 197 22.21 -5.67 -18.29
C GLU A 197 20.75 -6.01 -18.04
N LEU A 198 20.39 -6.36 -16.80
CA LEU A 198 19.01 -6.57 -16.41
C LEU A 198 18.18 -5.29 -16.56
N TYR A 199 18.77 -4.13 -16.23
CA TYR A 199 18.10 -2.85 -16.50
C TYR A 199 17.79 -2.67 -17.98
N GLN A 200 18.74 -2.94 -18.87
CA GLN A 200 18.53 -2.80 -20.30
C GLN A 200 17.45 -3.77 -20.81
N TYR A 201 17.49 -5.02 -20.35
CA TYR A 201 16.51 -6.04 -20.69
C TYR A 201 15.08 -5.64 -20.28
N ILE A 202 14.89 -5.22 -19.02
CA ILE A 202 13.59 -4.79 -18.50
C ILE A 202 13.12 -3.49 -19.17
N ASN A 203 14.04 -2.56 -19.45
CA ASN A 203 13.73 -1.30 -20.11
C ASN A 203 13.27 -1.51 -21.56
N GLU A 204 13.91 -2.42 -22.28
CA GLU A 204 13.49 -2.80 -23.62
C GLU A 204 12.11 -3.44 -23.60
N TYR A 205 11.88 -4.40 -22.71
CA TYR A 205 10.62 -5.12 -22.60
C TYR A 205 9.42 -4.21 -22.29
N TYR A 206 9.53 -3.34 -21.30
CA TYR A 206 8.39 -2.51 -20.86
C TYR A 206 8.29 -1.15 -21.54
N PHE A 207 9.41 -0.55 -22.00
CA PHE A 207 9.38 0.87 -22.37
C PHE A 207 9.81 1.17 -23.81
N LYS A 208 10.70 0.39 -24.40
CA LYS A 208 11.23 0.65 -25.73
C LYS A 208 10.72 -0.29 -26.80
N GLY A 209 10.46 -1.56 -26.46
CA GLY A 209 9.99 -2.58 -27.41
C GLY A 209 8.62 -2.22 -28.01
N LYS A 210 8.33 -2.76 -29.19
CA LYS A 210 7.07 -2.53 -29.91
C LYS A 210 5.85 -2.91 -29.08
N ASP A 211 5.97 -3.98 -28.28
CA ASP A 211 4.90 -4.52 -27.43
C ASP A 211 4.91 -3.97 -26.01
N GLY A 212 5.76 -3.00 -25.71
CA GLY A 212 5.93 -2.46 -24.36
C GLY A 212 4.63 -1.93 -23.73
N LYS A 213 3.67 -1.44 -24.54
CA LYS A 213 2.35 -1.04 -24.03
C LYS A 213 1.54 -2.26 -23.57
N ALA A 214 1.58 -3.37 -24.31
CA ALA A 214 0.90 -4.62 -23.95
C ALA A 214 1.52 -5.22 -22.69
N HIS A 215 2.85 -5.29 -22.59
CA HIS A 215 3.58 -5.79 -21.44
C HIS A 215 3.29 -4.96 -20.16
N ARG A 216 3.19 -3.63 -20.28
CA ARG A 216 2.79 -2.79 -19.13
C ARG A 216 1.36 -3.06 -18.70
N ARG A 217 0.43 -3.36 -19.61
CA ARG A 217 -0.93 -3.75 -19.26
C ARG A 217 -0.96 -5.09 -18.56
N GLU A 218 -0.21 -6.07 -19.04
CA GLU A 218 -0.05 -7.35 -18.39
C GLU A 218 0.52 -7.23 -16.98
N LEU A 219 1.54 -6.36 -16.78
CA LEU A 219 2.08 -6.06 -15.45
C LEU A 219 1.02 -5.49 -14.49
N LEU A 220 0.11 -4.64 -14.98
CA LEU A 220 -0.99 -4.09 -14.18
C LEU A 220 -1.98 -5.18 -13.75
N ASP A 221 -2.27 -6.12 -14.65
CA ASP A 221 -3.21 -7.22 -14.40
C ASP A 221 -2.56 -8.30 -13.52
N ASN A 222 -1.28 -8.57 -13.72
CA ASN A 222 -0.50 -9.58 -12.98
C ASN A 222 0.92 -9.10 -12.66
N PRO A 223 1.15 -8.50 -11.50
CA PRO A 223 2.47 -8.02 -11.09
C PRO A 223 3.58 -9.07 -11.01
N SER A 224 3.22 -10.37 -10.87
CA SER A 224 4.19 -11.46 -10.84
C SER A 224 4.90 -11.67 -12.19
N THR A 225 4.38 -11.11 -13.28
CA THR A 225 5.05 -11.12 -14.59
C THR A 225 6.43 -10.47 -14.56
N PHE A 226 6.62 -9.48 -13.68
CA PHE A 226 7.95 -8.89 -13.46
C PHE A 226 8.97 -9.93 -12.97
N MET A 227 8.55 -10.82 -12.08
CA MET A 227 9.41 -11.88 -11.55
C MET A 227 9.71 -12.94 -12.60
N VAL A 228 8.70 -13.29 -13.43
CA VAL A 228 8.90 -14.21 -14.59
C VAL A 228 9.94 -13.66 -15.53
N LEU A 229 9.84 -12.38 -15.88
CA LEU A 229 10.80 -11.71 -16.77
C LEU A 229 12.20 -11.70 -16.14
N TYR A 230 12.33 -11.51 -14.85
CA TYR A 230 13.60 -11.56 -14.15
C TYR A 230 14.18 -12.99 -14.13
N GLU A 231 13.36 -14.01 -13.86
CA GLU A 231 13.78 -15.41 -13.93
C GLU A 231 14.26 -15.81 -15.33
N ASP A 232 13.58 -15.33 -16.38
CA ASP A 232 13.99 -15.58 -17.78
C ASP A 232 15.33 -14.92 -18.09
N PHE A 233 15.57 -13.72 -17.58
CA PHE A 233 16.88 -13.09 -17.69
C PHE A 233 17.96 -13.94 -17.02
N LEU A 234 17.74 -14.42 -15.79
CA LEU A 234 18.71 -15.24 -15.04
C LEU A 234 19.02 -16.58 -15.70
N LYS A 235 18.06 -17.17 -16.45
CA LYS A 235 18.30 -18.42 -17.20
C LYS A 235 19.25 -18.24 -18.38
N ASN A 236 19.27 -17.04 -18.97
CA ASN A 236 20.02 -16.74 -20.19
C ASN A 236 21.31 -15.96 -19.94
N HIS A 237 21.58 -15.59 -18.68
CA HIS A 237 22.74 -14.83 -18.27
C HIS A 237 23.36 -15.49 -17.05
N GLU A 238 24.67 -15.30 -16.85
CA GLU A 238 25.32 -15.77 -15.62
C GLU A 238 24.64 -15.16 -14.38
N PRO A 239 24.60 -15.92 -13.25
CA PRO A 239 24.02 -15.39 -12.02
C PRO A 239 24.65 -14.05 -11.67
N LEU A 240 23.79 -13.05 -11.43
CA LEU A 240 24.25 -11.73 -11.01
C LEU A 240 24.93 -11.87 -9.64
N SER A 241 26.25 -11.76 -9.59
CA SER A 241 26.97 -11.63 -8.34
C SER A 241 26.53 -10.33 -7.66
N ASP A 242 26.24 -10.39 -6.35
CA ASP A 242 25.98 -9.15 -5.61
C ASP A 242 27.31 -8.41 -5.47
N PRO A 243 27.48 -7.22 -6.10
CA PRO A 243 28.73 -6.47 -6.01
C PRO A 243 29.13 -6.11 -4.57
N ASP A 244 28.17 -6.13 -3.63
CA ASP A 244 28.43 -5.87 -2.21
C ASP A 244 28.99 -7.13 -1.50
N GLU A 245 28.68 -8.36 -1.95
CA GLU A 245 29.28 -9.61 -1.43
C GLU A 245 30.76 -9.75 -1.85
N GLU A 246 31.12 -9.33 -3.06
CA GLU A 246 32.50 -9.35 -3.54
C GLU A 246 33.39 -8.39 -2.75
N LEU A 247 32.85 -7.23 -2.30
CA LEU A 247 33.56 -6.27 -1.49
C LEU A 247 33.75 -6.72 -0.01
N GLU A 248 32.84 -7.56 0.52
CA GLU A 248 32.98 -8.13 1.88
C GLU A 248 33.91 -9.35 1.89
N ALA A 249 34.00 -10.10 0.79
CA ALA A 249 34.92 -11.23 0.68
C ALA A 249 36.39 -10.81 0.47
N GLN A 250 36.66 -9.53 0.13
CA GLN A 250 38.00 -8.98 -0.04
C GLN A 250 38.53 -8.21 1.20
N LYS A 251 37.78 -8.16 2.29
CA LYS A 251 38.16 -7.57 3.59
C LYS A 251 38.47 -8.61 4.61
#